data_7ee30463b0435c4b3cd98c53029f7c95
#
_entry.id   7ee30463b0435c4b3cd98c53029f7c95
#
_cell.length_a   1.000
_cell.length_b   1.000
_cell.length_c   1.000
_cell.angle_alpha   90.00
_cell.angle_beta   90.00
_cell.angle_gamma   90.00
#
_symmetry.space_group_name_H-M   'P 1'
#
loop_
_entity.id
_entity.type
_entity.pdbx_description
1 polymer ?
#
loop_
_entity_poly.entity_id
_entity_poly.type
_entity_poly.pdbx_seq_one_letter_code
_entity_poly.pdbx_strand_id
1 'polypeptide(L)'
;MPLNLLTPGAQVPVDVCNPQGQLLLRRGETLVDAAHVQRLRAHKPCIRQADAQAWQRAYERALQQQLRQPQARLGDAVGLPATIEDQDYAEQPTHHFKGGWLDAQEVLRVLLFHGGLAMDPMPRLRMIEERATQWLADDADDSLLSLFQALATPALGYCATHALLCMAITELTAQKLGLAAGTRRALRYASLTMNIGIGRIQDAMAQQTTPLTPAQRKQVQARPQISHDTLLSLGMDDPQVLDLVRWHHDSTHPQALSDNLVPRLVLQSANRLVAKMAARPTRSSLVPKNAERALYTASQDVDSTAVSAAMAAAVSFFPPGSYVVLHNGHTAVSVRRGMQANTPWVVPIIDAWGMPVAHYSAVDTAEHRYQIARAINFEKVRLGLNLEKIRRARDRLALSLSPA
;
A
#
# COMPACT_ATOMS: atom_id res chain seq x y z
N MET A 1 -19.63 -16.13 -10.65
CA MET A 1 -19.71 -16.03 -12.14
C MET A 1 -20.72 -14.94 -12.48
N PRO A 2 -20.42 -13.98 -13.35
CA PRO A 2 -21.40 -12.98 -13.77
C PRO A 2 -22.54 -13.65 -14.55
N LEU A 3 -23.78 -13.38 -14.18
CA LEU A 3 -24.97 -13.96 -14.82
C LEU A 3 -25.13 -13.57 -16.30
N ASN A 4 -24.46 -12.53 -16.75
CA ASN A 4 -24.41 -12.10 -18.16
C ASN A 4 -23.55 -13.03 -19.05
N LEU A 5 -22.74 -13.91 -18.48
CA LEU A 5 -22.03 -14.96 -19.23
C LEU A 5 -22.90 -16.21 -19.48
N LEU A 6 -24.09 -16.29 -18.87
CA LEU A 6 -25.07 -17.34 -19.16
C LEU A 6 -25.87 -16.94 -20.39
N THR A 7 -25.38 -17.34 -21.54
CA THR A 7 -26.07 -17.13 -22.84
C THR A 7 -26.68 -18.43 -23.35
N PRO A 8 -27.84 -18.39 -24.06
CA PRO A 8 -28.37 -19.56 -24.70
C PRO A 8 -27.33 -20.23 -25.62
N GLY A 9 -27.23 -21.55 -25.58
CA GLY A 9 -26.26 -22.33 -26.32
C GLY A 9 -24.87 -22.47 -25.64
N ALA A 10 -24.58 -21.71 -24.57
CA ALA A 10 -23.34 -21.86 -23.85
C ALA A 10 -23.37 -23.06 -22.89
N GLN A 11 -22.23 -23.74 -22.75
CA GLN A 11 -22.02 -24.76 -21.71
C GLN A 11 -21.66 -24.10 -20.37
N VAL A 12 -22.25 -24.60 -19.29
CA VAL A 12 -21.97 -24.11 -17.94
C VAL A 12 -20.59 -24.61 -17.48
N PRO A 13 -19.64 -23.73 -17.16
CA PRO A 13 -18.26 -24.12 -16.83
C PRO A 13 -18.11 -24.75 -15.43
N VAL A 14 -19.10 -24.58 -14.54
CA VAL A 14 -19.11 -25.03 -13.16
C VAL A 14 -20.51 -25.47 -12.73
N ASP A 15 -20.62 -26.23 -11.65
CA ASP A 15 -21.91 -26.55 -11.04
C ASP A 15 -22.59 -25.29 -10.51
N VAL A 16 -23.87 -25.14 -10.83
CA VAL A 16 -24.72 -24.02 -10.39
C VAL A 16 -25.75 -24.52 -9.40
N CYS A 17 -25.80 -23.91 -8.22
CA CYS A 17 -26.71 -24.27 -7.13
C CYS A 17 -27.67 -23.12 -6.80
N ASN A 18 -28.72 -23.38 -6.07
CA ASN A 18 -29.52 -22.35 -5.40
C ASN A 18 -28.84 -21.91 -4.07
N PRO A 19 -29.35 -20.86 -3.38
CA PRO A 19 -28.81 -20.41 -2.11
C PRO A 19 -28.87 -21.46 -0.97
N GLN A 20 -29.70 -22.50 -1.14
CA GLN A 20 -29.84 -23.63 -0.20
C GLN A 20 -28.86 -24.78 -0.52
N GLY A 21 -27.98 -24.61 -1.54
CA GLY A 21 -27.00 -25.60 -1.94
C GLY A 21 -27.53 -26.72 -2.86
N GLN A 22 -28.79 -26.65 -3.31
CA GLN A 22 -29.34 -27.65 -4.25
C GLN A 22 -28.78 -27.36 -5.65
N LEU A 23 -28.35 -28.42 -6.33
CA LEU A 23 -27.81 -28.36 -7.68
C LEU A 23 -28.94 -27.99 -8.69
N LEU A 24 -28.71 -26.93 -9.45
CA LEU A 24 -29.61 -26.48 -10.51
C LEU A 24 -29.12 -26.91 -11.90
N LEU A 25 -27.80 -26.85 -12.13
CA LEU A 25 -27.13 -27.26 -13.37
C LEU A 25 -25.79 -27.90 -13.07
N ARG A 26 -25.43 -28.95 -13.78
CA ARG A 26 -24.11 -29.57 -13.73
C ARG A 26 -23.14 -28.90 -14.68
N ARG A 27 -21.87 -28.90 -14.34
CA ARG A 27 -20.77 -28.54 -15.23
C ARG A 27 -20.90 -29.26 -16.56
N GLY A 28 -20.75 -28.52 -17.67
CA GLY A 28 -20.87 -29.03 -19.03
C GLY A 28 -22.30 -29.10 -19.61
N GLU A 29 -23.35 -28.87 -18.80
CA GLU A 29 -24.71 -28.79 -19.33
C GLU A 29 -24.88 -27.53 -20.18
N THR A 30 -25.64 -27.67 -21.29
CA THR A 30 -25.90 -26.59 -22.23
C THR A 30 -27.16 -25.82 -21.84
N LEU A 31 -27.10 -24.50 -21.84
CA LEU A 31 -28.27 -23.63 -21.67
C LEU A 31 -29.09 -23.63 -22.96
N VAL A 32 -30.24 -24.28 -22.94
CA VAL A 32 -31.01 -24.58 -24.16
C VAL A 32 -31.54 -23.32 -24.83
N ASP A 33 -32.19 -22.43 -24.07
CA ASP A 33 -32.84 -21.23 -24.59
C ASP A 33 -32.89 -20.07 -23.59
N ALA A 34 -33.38 -18.92 -24.00
CA ALA A 34 -33.53 -17.73 -23.16
C ALA A 34 -34.50 -17.94 -21.99
N ALA A 35 -35.53 -18.78 -22.15
CA ALA A 35 -36.48 -19.10 -21.08
C ALA A 35 -35.81 -19.95 -20.00
N HIS A 36 -34.89 -20.85 -20.38
CA HIS A 36 -34.06 -21.62 -19.43
C HIS A 36 -33.16 -20.67 -18.59
N VAL A 37 -32.50 -19.70 -19.24
CA VAL A 37 -31.69 -18.70 -18.55
C VAL A 37 -32.52 -17.84 -17.58
N GLN A 38 -33.73 -17.43 -17.96
CA GLN A 38 -34.64 -16.68 -17.10
C GLN A 38 -35.12 -17.49 -15.88
N ARG A 39 -35.49 -18.76 -16.10
CA ARG A 39 -35.85 -19.67 -14.99
C ARG A 39 -34.70 -19.84 -14.02
N LEU A 40 -33.49 -20.05 -14.55
CA LEU A 40 -32.30 -20.16 -13.71
C LEU A 40 -32.07 -18.89 -12.87
N ARG A 41 -32.21 -17.68 -13.44
CA ARG A 41 -32.11 -16.40 -12.74
C ARG A 41 -33.12 -16.25 -11.61
N ALA A 42 -34.36 -16.75 -11.80
CA ALA A 42 -35.41 -16.69 -10.76
C ALA A 42 -35.02 -17.47 -9.48
N HIS A 43 -34.22 -18.53 -9.62
CA HIS A 43 -33.73 -19.33 -8.49
C HIS A 43 -32.50 -18.73 -7.79
N LYS A 44 -32.09 -17.49 -8.11
CA LYS A 44 -30.91 -16.81 -7.53
C LYS A 44 -29.66 -17.71 -7.58
N PRO A 45 -29.18 -18.08 -8.78
CA PRO A 45 -28.14 -19.09 -8.95
C PRO A 45 -26.83 -18.67 -8.29
N CYS A 46 -26.26 -19.58 -7.53
CA CYS A 46 -25.00 -19.47 -6.84
C CYS A 46 -24.02 -20.52 -7.38
N ILE A 47 -22.74 -20.27 -7.24
CA ILE A 47 -21.68 -21.25 -7.51
C ILE A 47 -20.82 -21.36 -6.24
N ARG A 48 -20.19 -22.52 -6.04
CA ARG A 48 -19.27 -22.70 -4.91
C ARG A 48 -18.09 -21.76 -5.07
N GLN A 49 -17.54 -21.28 -3.96
CA GLN A 49 -16.42 -20.34 -3.96
C GLN A 49 -15.19 -20.94 -4.69
N ALA A 50 -14.90 -22.21 -4.45
CA ALA A 50 -13.79 -22.91 -5.12
C ALA A 50 -13.97 -22.93 -6.65
N ASP A 51 -15.20 -23.18 -7.13
CA ASP A 51 -15.54 -23.19 -8.56
C ASP A 51 -15.44 -21.79 -9.18
N ALA A 52 -15.84 -20.75 -8.43
CA ALA A 52 -15.68 -19.36 -8.87
C ALA A 52 -14.21 -18.98 -9.04
N GLN A 53 -13.37 -19.40 -8.11
CA GLN A 53 -11.92 -19.16 -8.14
C GLN A 53 -11.25 -19.94 -9.28
N ALA A 54 -11.59 -21.21 -9.44
CA ALA A 54 -11.05 -22.03 -10.52
C ALA A 54 -11.43 -21.46 -11.89
N TRP A 55 -12.69 -21.03 -12.05
CA TRP A 55 -13.12 -20.39 -13.30
C TRP A 55 -12.39 -19.08 -13.58
N GLN A 56 -12.19 -18.25 -12.56
CA GLN A 56 -11.44 -16.99 -12.72
C GLN A 56 -10.01 -17.25 -13.18
N ARG A 57 -9.31 -18.23 -12.59
CA ARG A 57 -7.95 -18.62 -12.99
C ARG A 57 -7.90 -19.14 -14.42
N ALA A 58 -8.86 -20.00 -14.78
CA ALA A 58 -8.97 -20.49 -16.14
C ALA A 58 -9.19 -19.35 -17.16
N TYR A 59 -10.01 -18.37 -16.82
CA TYR A 59 -10.25 -17.18 -17.65
C TYR A 59 -9.00 -16.30 -17.78
N GLU A 60 -8.29 -16.03 -16.68
CA GLU A 60 -7.05 -15.27 -16.70
C GLU A 60 -5.96 -15.96 -17.53
N ARG A 61 -5.87 -17.29 -17.46
CA ARG A 61 -4.95 -18.08 -18.27
C ARG A 61 -5.31 -17.98 -19.76
N ALA A 62 -6.58 -18.13 -20.12
CA ALA A 62 -7.06 -17.99 -21.48
C ALA A 62 -6.80 -16.58 -22.04
N LEU A 63 -7.04 -15.54 -21.23
CA LEU A 63 -6.75 -14.15 -21.57
C LEU A 63 -5.26 -13.91 -21.81
N GLN A 64 -4.39 -14.44 -20.94
CA GLN A 64 -2.94 -14.33 -21.12
C GLN A 64 -2.44 -15.05 -22.38
N GLN A 65 -3.01 -16.21 -22.70
CA GLN A 65 -2.70 -16.94 -23.95
C GLN A 65 -3.12 -16.15 -25.18
N GLN A 66 -4.30 -15.53 -25.15
CA GLN A 66 -4.79 -14.70 -26.24
C GLN A 66 -3.92 -13.46 -26.45
N LEU A 67 -3.56 -12.77 -25.37
CA LEU A 67 -2.72 -11.55 -25.43
C LEU A 67 -1.28 -11.81 -25.90
N ARG A 68 -0.80 -13.05 -25.84
CA ARG A 68 0.51 -13.44 -26.39
C ARG A 68 0.51 -13.63 -27.90
N GLN A 69 -0.66 -13.66 -28.55
CA GLN A 69 -0.75 -13.77 -30.00
C GLN A 69 -0.47 -12.41 -30.67
N PRO A 70 0.37 -12.35 -31.72
CA PRO A 70 0.80 -11.07 -32.32
C PRO A 70 -0.31 -10.24 -32.93
N GLN A 71 -1.49 -10.80 -33.16
CA GLN A 71 -2.65 -10.15 -33.81
C GLN A 71 -3.85 -9.99 -32.86
N ALA A 72 -3.67 -10.24 -31.55
CA ALA A 72 -4.75 -10.15 -30.56
C ALA A 72 -5.33 -8.73 -30.46
N ARG A 73 -6.65 -8.62 -30.54
CA ARG A 73 -7.40 -7.38 -30.29
C ARG A 73 -8.09 -7.49 -28.93
N LEU A 74 -8.15 -6.39 -28.20
CA LEU A 74 -8.86 -6.34 -26.90
C LEU A 74 -10.35 -6.76 -27.01
N GLY A 75 -10.99 -6.56 -28.17
CA GLY A 75 -12.35 -7.02 -28.43
C GLY A 75 -12.50 -8.54 -28.45
N ASP A 76 -11.45 -9.28 -28.80
CA ASP A 76 -11.46 -10.74 -28.87
C ASP A 76 -11.38 -11.39 -27.48
N ALA A 77 -11.07 -10.59 -26.46
CA ALA A 77 -11.04 -11.02 -25.05
C ALA A 77 -12.45 -11.11 -24.42
N VAL A 78 -13.45 -10.50 -25.04
CA VAL A 78 -14.84 -10.54 -24.55
C VAL A 78 -15.48 -11.88 -24.92
N GLY A 79 -15.77 -12.70 -23.90
CA GLY A 79 -16.43 -14.00 -24.10
C GLY A 79 -15.49 -15.17 -24.40
N LEU A 80 -14.20 -15.06 -24.10
CA LEU A 80 -13.26 -16.19 -24.20
C LEU A 80 -13.78 -17.41 -23.43
N PRO A 81 -13.83 -18.60 -24.06
CA PRO A 81 -14.18 -19.82 -23.37
C PRO A 81 -13.06 -20.19 -22.38
N ALA A 82 -13.40 -20.21 -21.10
CA ALA A 82 -12.48 -20.63 -20.03
C ALA A 82 -12.79 -22.09 -19.66
N THR A 83 -11.90 -23.01 -20.00
CA THR A 83 -11.98 -24.41 -19.57
C THR A 83 -11.25 -24.58 -18.25
N ILE A 84 -11.97 -24.99 -17.20
CA ILE A 84 -11.40 -25.26 -15.88
C ILE A 84 -10.67 -26.60 -15.94
N GLU A 85 -9.41 -26.61 -15.54
CA GLU A 85 -8.55 -27.78 -15.39
C GLU A 85 -8.31 -28.08 -13.91
N ASP A 86 -7.82 -29.29 -13.57
CA ASP A 86 -7.54 -29.65 -12.16
C ASP A 86 -6.52 -28.72 -11.49
N GLN A 87 -5.57 -28.21 -12.26
CA GLN A 87 -4.61 -27.20 -11.79
C GLN A 87 -5.27 -25.87 -11.36
N ASP A 88 -6.48 -25.57 -11.83
CA ASP A 88 -7.21 -24.36 -11.44
C ASP A 88 -7.88 -24.52 -10.07
N TYR A 89 -8.09 -25.77 -9.59
CA TYR A 89 -8.52 -26.07 -8.23
C TYR A 89 -7.34 -26.19 -7.24
N ALA A 90 -6.13 -26.44 -7.76
CA ALA A 90 -4.97 -26.43 -6.91
C ALA A 90 -4.88 -25.07 -6.20
N GLU A 91 -4.74 -25.08 -4.87
CA GLU A 91 -4.34 -23.90 -4.16
C GLU A 91 -3.02 -23.45 -4.79
N GLN A 92 -3.08 -22.40 -5.62
CA GLN A 92 -1.82 -21.74 -5.95
C GLN A 92 -1.23 -21.33 -4.61
N PRO A 93 0.03 -21.70 -4.34
CA PRO A 93 0.70 -21.23 -3.16
C PRO A 93 0.49 -19.72 -3.14
N THR A 94 -0.21 -19.28 -2.11
CA THR A 94 -0.55 -17.90 -1.78
C THR A 94 0.45 -16.97 -2.42
N HIS A 95 -0.01 -16.05 -3.25
CA HIS A 95 0.75 -15.12 -4.06
C HIS A 95 2.16 -14.93 -3.53
N HIS A 96 3.15 -15.63 -4.09
CA HIS A 96 4.53 -15.41 -3.72
C HIS A 96 4.88 -14.03 -4.22
N PHE A 97 5.10 -13.09 -3.30
CA PHE A 97 5.68 -11.80 -3.64
C PHE A 97 7.06 -12.04 -4.27
N LYS A 98 7.14 -11.97 -5.58
CA LYS A 98 8.40 -12.13 -6.31
C LYS A 98 9.19 -10.82 -6.35
N GLY A 99 8.53 -9.68 -6.21
CA GLY A 99 9.06 -8.35 -6.48
C GLY A 99 9.14 -7.40 -5.27
N GLY A 100 8.85 -7.81 -4.06
CA GLY A 100 9.00 -6.94 -2.87
C GLY A 100 7.85 -5.96 -2.67
N TRP A 101 8.16 -4.69 -2.32
CA TRP A 101 7.18 -3.69 -1.90
C TRP A 101 6.10 -3.37 -2.93
N LEU A 102 6.40 -3.41 -4.23
CA LEU A 102 5.43 -3.13 -5.29
C LEU A 102 4.39 -4.24 -5.42
N ASP A 103 4.78 -5.50 -5.25
CA ASP A 103 3.85 -6.63 -5.25
C ASP A 103 2.94 -6.58 -4.01
N ALA A 104 3.51 -6.29 -2.84
CA ALA A 104 2.73 -6.08 -1.61
C ALA A 104 1.73 -4.94 -1.76
N GLN A 105 2.13 -3.85 -2.41
CA GLN A 105 1.28 -2.70 -2.70
C GLN A 105 0.07 -3.09 -3.56
N GLU A 106 0.28 -3.88 -4.62
CA GLU A 106 -0.82 -4.30 -5.50
C GLU A 106 -1.78 -5.26 -4.77
N VAL A 107 -1.26 -6.24 -4.01
CA VAL A 107 -2.12 -7.16 -3.24
C VAL A 107 -2.91 -6.41 -2.16
N LEU A 108 -2.27 -5.47 -1.46
CA LEU A 108 -2.95 -4.64 -0.45
C LEU A 108 -4.01 -3.73 -1.09
N ARG A 109 -3.72 -3.16 -2.27
CA ARG A 109 -4.68 -2.33 -3.01
C ARG A 109 -5.97 -3.09 -3.32
N VAL A 110 -5.84 -4.34 -3.77
CA VAL A 110 -7.00 -5.21 -4.00
C VAL A 110 -7.81 -5.43 -2.72
N LEU A 111 -7.15 -5.72 -1.59
CA LEU A 111 -7.82 -5.89 -0.30
C LEU A 111 -8.56 -4.60 0.13
N LEU A 112 -7.89 -3.45 0.07
CA LEU A 112 -8.47 -2.16 0.46
C LEU A 112 -9.64 -1.75 -0.46
N PHE A 113 -9.61 -2.14 -1.73
CA PHE A 113 -10.65 -1.82 -2.70
C PHE A 113 -11.91 -2.69 -2.57
N HIS A 114 -11.76 -3.94 -2.17
CA HIS A 114 -12.89 -4.87 -1.99
C HIS A 114 -13.47 -4.80 -0.57
N GLY A 115 -12.68 -4.36 0.42
CA GLY A 115 -13.16 -4.23 1.81
C GLY A 115 -13.78 -5.55 2.29
N GLY A 116 -15.02 -5.48 2.78
CA GLY A 116 -15.76 -6.65 3.27
C GLY A 116 -16.06 -7.74 2.24
N LEU A 117 -15.85 -7.47 0.95
CA LEU A 117 -16.01 -8.44 -0.15
C LEU A 117 -14.68 -9.05 -0.62
N ALA A 118 -13.58 -8.76 0.05
CA ALA A 118 -12.27 -9.33 -0.28
C ALA A 118 -12.27 -10.85 -0.03
N MET A 119 -11.62 -11.59 -0.94
CA MET A 119 -11.45 -13.03 -0.81
C MET A 119 -10.23 -13.33 0.06
N ASP A 120 -10.40 -14.24 1.04
CA ASP A 120 -9.37 -14.66 2.00
C ASP A 120 -8.55 -13.48 2.57
N PRO A 121 -9.24 -12.43 3.12
CA PRO A 121 -8.57 -11.17 3.43
C PRO A 121 -7.57 -11.32 4.59
N MET A 122 -7.89 -12.09 5.61
CA MET A 122 -7.05 -12.23 6.81
C MET A 122 -5.74 -12.99 6.55
N PRO A 123 -5.73 -14.14 5.84
CA PRO A 123 -4.48 -14.80 5.43
C PRO A 123 -3.59 -13.91 4.55
N ARG A 124 -4.18 -13.20 3.59
CA ARG A 124 -3.43 -12.27 2.71
C ARG A 124 -2.87 -11.09 3.48
N LEU A 125 -3.65 -10.51 4.40
CA LEU A 125 -3.20 -9.41 5.25
C LEU A 125 -2.03 -9.86 6.16
N ARG A 126 -2.12 -11.06 6.74
CA ARG A 126 -1.04 -11.66 7.54
C ARG A 126 0.23 -11.81 6.72
N MET A 127 0.13 -12.35 5.51
CA MET A 127 1.27 -12.52 4.61
C MET A 127 1.94 -11.17 4.26
N ILE A 128 1.14 -10.11 4.00
CA ILE A 128 1.67 -8.76 3.75
C ILE A 128 2.41 -8.26 4.99
N GLU A 129 1.81 -8.38 6.16
CA GLU A 129 2.38 -7.92 7.44
C GLU A 129 3.71 -8.62 7.74
N GLU A 130 3.76 -9.94 7.62
CA GLU A 130 4.97 -10.75 7.86
C GLU A 130 6.10 -10.38 6.89
N ARG A 131 5.80 -10.33 5.58
CA ARG A 131 6.79 -9.99 4.56
C ARG A 131 7.30 -8.55 4.68
N ALA A 132 6.40 -7.60 4.87
CA ALA A 132 6.78 -6.20 5.06
C ALA A 132 7.63 -6.00 6.33
N THR A 133 7.33 -6.71 7.41
CA THR A 133 8.13 -6.71 8.64
C THR A 133 9.53 -7.27 8.39
N GLN A 134 9.64 -8.36 7.63
CA GLN A 134 10.92 -8.94 7.26
C GLN A 134 11.75 -7.97 6.42
N TRP A 135 11.20 -7.36 5.36
CA TRP A 135 11.94 -6.40 4.54
C TRP A 135 12.40 -5.17 5.32
N LEU A 136 11.60 -4.71 6.29
CA LEU A 136 12.02 -3.62 7.19
C LEU A 136 13.16 -4.05 8.11
N ALA A 137 13.16 -5.30 8.58
CA ALA A 137 14.22 -5.83 9.42
C ALA A 137 15.51 -6.06 8.62
N ASP A 138 15.40 -6.54 7.38
CA ASP A 138 16.54 -6.77 6.49
C ASP A 138 17.20 -5.46 6.08
N ASP A 139 16.42 -4.47 5.64
CA ASP A 139 16.91 -3.16 5.21
C ASP A 139 15.82 -2.08 5.30
N ALA A 140 15.76 -1.39 6.41
CA ALA A 140 14.80 -0.31 6.63
C ALA A 140 15.03 0.88 5.69
N ASP A 141 16.26 1.17 5.32
CA ASP A 141 16.57 2.31 4.44
C ASP A 141 16.16 2.03 2.99
N ASP A 142 16.36 0.80 2.47
CA ASP A 142 15.84 0.41 1.15
C ASP A 142 14.32 0.34 1.13
N SER A 143 13.73 -0.12 2.22
CA SER A 143 12.27 -0.15 2.38
C SER A 143 11.67 1.25 2.32
N LEU A 144 12.22 2.21 3.05
CA LEU A 144 11.82 3.61 3.01
C LEU A 144 12.05 4.20 1.61
N LEU A 145 13.23 4.00 1.00
CA LEU A 145 13.54 4.46 -0.35
C LEU A 145 12.47 3.98 -1.35
N SER A 146 12.14 2.69 -1.32
CA SER A 146 11.15 2.08 -2.22
C SER A 146 9.76 2.67 -2.01
N LEU A 147 9.32 2.81 -0.77
CA LEU A 147 7.97 3.30 -0.42
C LEU A 147 7.81 4.81 -0.67
N PHE A 148 8.83 5.63 -0.40
CA PHE A 148 8.80 7.05 -0.74
C PHE A 148 8.79 7.29 -2.25
N GLN A 149 9.53 6.48 -3.02
CA GLN A 149 9.48 6.54 -4.49
C GLN A 149 8.13 6.06 -5.03
N ALA A 150 7.51 5.05 -4.42
CA ALA A 150 6.16 4.63 -4.76
C ALA A 150 5.13 5.75 -4.46
N LEU A 151 5.25 6.46 -3.32
CA LEU A 151 4.40 7.59 -2.97
C LEU A 151 4.54 8.76 -3.99
N ALA A 152 5.73 8.92 -4.56
CA ALA A 152 6.02 9.90 -5.61
C ALA A 152 5.47 9.50 -7.00
N THR A 153 4.96 8.27 -7.17
CA THR A 153 4.49 7.70 -8.44
C THR A 153 2.97 7.56 -8.45
N PRO A 154 2.19 8.54 -8.92
CA PRO A 154 0.71 8.52 -8.83
C PRO A 154 0.05 7.32 -9.52
N ALA A 155 0.68 6.76 -10.55
CA ALA A 155 0.18 5.60 -11.30
C ALA A 155 0.04 4.32 -10.44
N LEU A 156 0.80 4.22 -9.34
CA LEU A 156 0.73 3.07 -8.42
C LEU A 156 -0.50 3.10 -7.50
N GLY A 157 -1.24 4.21 -7.46
CA GLY A 157 -2.34 4.42 -6.52
C GLY A 157 -1.87 4.92 -5.15
N TYR A 158 -2.77 5.59 -4.44
CA TYR A 158 -2.44 6.27 -3.18
C TYR A 158 -2.69 5.39 -1.95
N CYS A 159 -3.86 4.73 -1.87
CA CYS A 159 -4.35 4.13 -0.62
C CYS A 159 -3.41 3.04 -0.07
N ALA A 160 -2.96 2.12 -0.93
CA ALA A 160 -2.08 1.02 -0.51
C ALA A 160 -0.65 1.50 -0.23
N THR A 161 -0.12 2.40 -1.06
CA THR A 161 1.20 3.01 -0.83
C THR A 161 1.22 3.78 0.48
N HIS A 162 0.16 4.56 0.76
CA HIS A 162 -0.03 5.27 2.01
C HIS A 162 -0.05 4.30 3.21
N ALA A 163 -0.80 3.20 3.12
CA ALA A 163 -0.92 2.21 4.20
C ALA A 163 0.42 1.51 4.50
N LEU A 164 1.14 1.08 3.45
CA LEU A 164 2.47 0.45 3.61
C LEU A 164 3.50 1.42 4.19
N LEU A 165 3.52 2.67 3.72
CA LEU A 165 4.45 3.66 4.27
C LEU A 165 4.10 4.04 5.71
N CYS A 166 2.80 4.15 6.06
CA CYS A 166 2.38 4.31 7.45
C CYS A 166 2.84 3.12 8.31
N MET A 167 2.68 1.89 7.83
CA MET A 167 3.13 0.68 8.53
C MET A 167 4.64 0.71 8.77
N ALA A 168 5.45 1.06 7.77
CA ALA A 168 6.89 1.17 7.91
C ALA A 168 7.29 2.23 8.95
N ILE A 169 6.71 3.42 8.88
CA ILE A 169 6.98 4.53 9.82
C ILE A 169 6.52 4.18 11.23
N THR A 170 5.33 3.58 11.40
CA THR A 170 4.83 3.18 12.73
C THR A 170 5.71 2.11 13.35
N GLU A 171 6.15 1.10 12.60
CA GLU A 171 7.04 0.05 13.10
C GLU A 171 8.38 0.62 13.58
N LEU A 172 9.04 1.44 12.75
CA LEU A 172 10.33 2.04 13.11
C LEU A 172 10.20 2.98 14.31
N THR A 173 9.11 3.75 14.39
CA THR A 173 8.84 4.65 15.53
C THR A 173 8.56 3.86 16.80
N ALA A 174 7.73 2.81 16.71
CA ALA A 174 7.36 1.96 17.82
C ALA A 174 8.58 1.17 18.37
N GLN A 175 9.49 0.73 17.50
CA GLN A 175 10.79 0.17 17.92
C GLN A 175 11.62 1.20 18.69
N LYS A 176 11.69 2.45 18.21
CA LYS A 176 12.45 3.53 18.87
C LYS A 176 11.87 3.88 20.25
N LEU A 177 10.55 3.77 20.41
CA LEU A 177 9.85 3.94 21.69
C LEU A 177 9.92 2.72 22.61
N GLY A 178 10.48 1.59 22.15
CA GLY A 178 10.56 0.35 22.94
C GLY A 178 9.19 -0.32 23.17
N LEU A 179 8.21 -0.11 22.29
CA LEU A 179 6.89 -0.74 22.45
C LEU A 179 6.97 -2.26 22.29
N ALA A 180 6.14 -2.97 23.07
CA ALA A 180 6.09 -4.42 23.10
C ALA A 180 5.78 -5.01 21.71
N ALA A 181 6.26 -6.22 21.43
CA ALA A 181 6.11 -6.87 20.11
C ALA A 181 4.63 -7.05 19.71
N GLY A 182 3.74 -7.38 20.64
CA GLY A 182 2.29 -7.46 20.42
C GLY A 182 1.70 -6.12 19.97
N THR A 183 2.02 -5.04 20.68
CA THR A 183 1.56 -3.69 20.35
C THR A 183 2.10 -3.23 19.00
N ARG A 184 3.36 -3.52 18.67
CA ARG A 184 3.94 -3.24 17.35
C ARG A 184 3.21 -3.99 16.24
N ARG A 185 2.86 -5.27 16.48
CA ARG A 185 2.07 -6.06 15.53
C ARG A 185 0.68 -5.45 15.32
N ALA A 186 -0.01 -5.06 16.39
CA ALA A 186 -1.30 -4.38 16.30
C ALA A 186 -1.21 -3.08 15.50
N LEU A 187 -0.16 -2.27 15.71
CA LEU A 187 0.12 -1.06 14.95
C LEU A 187 0.32 -1.34 13.45
N ARG A 188 1.03 -2.42 13.09
CA ARG A 188 1.22 -2.80 11.68
C ARG A 188 -0.11 -3.17 11.02
N TYR A 189 -0.93 -4.00 11.66
CA TYR A 189 -2.27 -4.32 11.16
C TYR A 189 -3.16 -3.09 11.04
N ALA A 190 -3.20 -2.25 12.06
CA ALA A 190 -3.98 -1.01 12.03
C ALA A 190 -3.53 -0.07 10.90
N SER A 191 -2.22 0.10 10.69
CA SER A 191 -1.68 0.93 9.60
C SER A 191 -2.08 0.42 8.22
N LEU A 192 -2.04 -0.91 8.01
CA LEU A 192 -2.42 -1.53 6.74
C LEU A 192 -3.93 -1.42 6.45
N THR A 193 -4.76 -1.34 7.49
CA THR A 193 -6.22 -1.51 7.36
C THR A 193 -7.06 -0.30 7.76
N MET A 194 -6.47 0.77 8.32
CA MET A 194 -7.21 1.95 8.80
C MET A 194 -8.10 2.63 7.75
N ASN A 195 -7.91 2.32 6.46
CA ASN A 195 -8.67 2.86 5.33
C ASN A 195 -9.41 1.79 4.52
N ILE A 196 -9.55 0.54 5.03
CA ILE A 196 -10.12 -0.58 4.28
C ILE A 196 -11.57 -0.33 3.81
N GLY A 197 -12.33 0.47 4.56
CA GLY A 197 -13.70 0.80 4.19
C GLY A 197 -13.84 1.84 3.06
N ILE A 198 -12.77 2.52 2.67
CA ILE A 198 -12.84 3.65 1.71
C ILE A 198 -11.69 3.65 0.68
N GLY A 199 -10.97 2.54 0.47
CA GLY A 199 -9.77 2.52 -0.37
C GLY A 199 -9.97 3.12 -1.77
N ARG A 200 -11.05 2.74 -2.49
CA ARG A 200 -11.37 3.30 -3.81
C ARG A 200 -11.67 4.79 -3.77
N ILE A 201 -12.42 5.22 -2.77
CA ILE A 201 -12.80 6.63 -2.57
C ILE A 201 -11.54 7.45 -2.25
N GLN A 202 -10.64 6.91 -1.45
CA GLN A 202 -9.38 7.55 -1.09
C GLN A 202 -8.48 7.76 -2.32
N ASP A 203 -8.37 6.79 -3.21
CA ASP A 203 -7.61 6.93 -4.46
C ASP A 203 -8.24 7.97 -5.39
N ALA A 204 -9.56 7.95 -5.56
CA ALA A 204 -10.27 8.93 -6.36
C ALA A 204 -10.09 10.37 -5.82
N MET A 205 -10.22 10.54 -4.49
CA MET A 205 -9.99 11.85 -3.85
C MET A 205 -8.53 12.31 -3.93
N ALA A 206 -7.57 11.39 -3.96
CA ALA A 206 -6.15 11.73 -4.10
C ALA A 206 -5.81 12.32 -5.48
N GLN A 207 -6.58 11.98 -6.52
CA GLN A 207 -6.43 12.48 -7.89
C GLN A 207 -7.37 13.64 -8.24
N GLN A 208 -8.30 13.99 -7.33
CA GLN A 208 -9.30 15.03 -7.56
C GLN A 208 -8.66 16.43 -7.63
N THR A 209 -9.03 17.22 -8.65
CA THR A 209 -8.54 18.58 -8.87
C THR A 209 -9.42 19.65 -8.18
N THR A 210 -10.61 19.26 -7.74
CA THR A 210 -11.57 20.16 -7.04
C THR A 210 -11.57 19.91 -5.54
N PRO A 211 -11.98 20.88 -4.72
CA PRO A 211 -12.17 20.65 -3.29
C PRO A 211 -13.18 19.53 -3.00
N LEU A 212 -13.01 18.85 -1.86
CA LEU A 212 -13.95 17.81 -1.44
C LEU A 212 -15.37 18.34 -1.30
N THR A 213 -16.33 17.61 -1.85
CA THR A 213 -17.76 17.90 -1.66
C THR A 213 -18.19 17.67 -0.20
N PRO A 214 -19.33 18.22 0.24
CA PRO A 214 -19.86 17.92 1.59
C PRO A 214 -20.06 16.42 1.84
N ALA A 215 -20.54 15.67 0.84
CA ALA A 215 -20.70 14.22 0.91
C ALA A 215 -19.37 13.49 1.10
N GLN A 216 -18.34 13.87 0.35
CA GLN A 216 -17.00 13.31 0.50
C GLN A 216 -16.39 13.62 1.87
N ARG A 217 -16.58 14.85 2.40
CA ARG A 217 -16.14 15.19 3.76
C ARG A 217 -16.81 14.30 4.82
N LYS A 218 -18.12 14.05 4.69
CA LYS A 218 -18.85 13.14 5.58
C LYS A 218 -18.29 11.70 5.50
N GLN A 219 -17.97 11.20 4.31
CA GLN A 219 -17.34 9.89 4.12
C GLN A 219 -15.97 9.82 4.80
N VAL A 220 -15.13 10.86 4.64
CA VAL A 220 -13.81 10.94 5.30
C VAL A 220 -13.95 10.94 6.83
N GLN A 221 -14.94 11.64 7.37
CA GLN A 221 -15.22 11.65 8.82
C GLN A 221 -15.73 10.30 9.33
N ALA A 222 -16.56 9.60 8.56
CA ALA A 222 -17.07 8.27 8.90
C ALA A 222 -16.05 7.14 8.72
N ARG A 223 -14.92 7.40 8.04
CA ARG A 223 -13.91 6.41 7.68
C ARG A 223 -13.46 5.49 8.82
N PRO A 224 -13.10 6.00 10.02
CA PRO A 224 -12.62 5.12 11.10
C PRO A 224 -13.67 4.10 11.53
N GLN A 225 -14.95 4.52 11.60
CA GLN A 225 -16.06 3.61 11.90
C GLN A 225 -16.25 2.56 10.81
N ILE A 226 -16.31 3.00 9.54
CA ILE A 226 -16.49 2.09 8.40
C ILE A 226 -15.36 1.06 8.35
N SER A 227 -14.10 1.46 8.56
CA SER A 227 -12.96 0.55 8.55
C SER A 227 -12.98 -0.42 9.73
N HIS A 228 -13.36 0.05 10.93
CA HIS A 228 -13.56 -0.80 12.11
C HIS A 228 -14.63 -1.88 11.84
N ASP A 229 -15.82 -1.49 11.37
CA ASP A 229 -16.94 -2.41 11.13
C ASP A 229 -16.62 -3.42 10.01
N THR A 230 -15.90 -2.95 8.98
CA THR A 230 -15.38 -3.82 7.92
C THR A 230 -14.43 -4.88 8.49
N LEU A 231 -13.48 -4.48 9.33
CA LEU A 231 -12.53 -5.42 9.96
C LEU A 231 -13.23 -6.47 10.83
N LEU A 232 -14.23 -6.06 11.63
CA LEU A 232 -15.06 -6.99 12.39
C LEU A 232 -15.75 -8.01 11.47
N SER A 233 -16.33 -7.55 10.37
CA SER A 233 -16.99 -8.44 9.40
C SER A 233 -16.04 -9.42 8.70
N LEU A 234 -14.74 -9.09 8.62
CA LEU A 234 -13.69 -9.93 8.07
C LEU A 234 -13.08 -10.90 9.09
N GLY A 235 -13.53 -10.84 10.36
CA GLY A 235 -13.07 -11.72 11.43
C GLY A 235 -11.83 -11.21 12.18
N MET A 236 -11.54 -9.91 12.15
CA MET A 236 -10.55 -9.30 13.03
C MET A 236 -11.12 -9.28 14.45
N ASP A 237 -10.46 -9.98 15.38
CA ASP A 237 -10.87 -10.13 16.78
C ASP A 237 -9.89 -9.49 17.78
N ASP A 238 -8.77 -8.93 17.30
CA ASP A 238 -7.79 -8.24 18.14
C ASP A 238 -8.34 -6.87 18.57
N PRO A 239 -8.68 -6.69 19.88
CA PRO A 239 -9.28 -5.46 20.37
C PRO A 239 -8.32 -4.26 20.26
N GLN A 240 -6.99 -4.50 20.30
CA GLN A 240 -6.00 -3.45 20.15
C GLN A 240 -5.98 -2.91 18.72
N VAL A 241 -6.06 -3.80 17.71
CA VAL A 241 -6.15 -3.37 16.29
C VAL A 241 -7.43 -2.59 16.04
N LEU A 242 -8.57 -3.09 16.54
CA LEU A 242 -9.87 -2.46 16.35
C LEU A 242 -9.93 -1.07 16.99
N ASP A 243 -9.40 -0.92 18.21
CA ASP A 243 -9.28 0.37 18.88
C ASP A 243 -8.41 1.36 18.10
N LEU A 244 -7.23 0.93 17.65
CA LEU A 244 -6.32 1.76 16.86
C LEU A 244 -6.99 2.25 15.57
N VAL A 245 -7.66 1.38 14.83
CA VAL A 245 -8.37 1.75 13.60
C VAL A 245 -9.53 2.70 13.89
N ARG A 246 -10.26 2.48 14.96
CA ARG A 246 -11.44 3.26 15.34
C ARG A 246 -11.10 4.67 15.80
N TRP A 247 -10.03 4.84 16.60
CA TRP A 247 -9.77 6.05 17.36
C TRP A 247 -8.48 6.81 16.98
N HIS A 248 -7.74 6.41 15.94
CA HIS A 248 -6.50 7.10 15.55
C HIS A 248 -6.67 8.56 15.13
N HIS A 249 -7.88 9.03 14.83
CA HIS A 249 -8.14 10.45 14.57
C HIS A 249 -8.54 11.24 15.82
N ASP A 250 -9.06 10.55 16.82
CA ASP A 250 -9.46 11.08 18.13
C ASP A 250 -8.80 10.23 19.22
N SER A 251 -7.49 10.44 19.42
CA SER A 251 -6.65 9.60 20.28
C SER A 251 -7.03 9.63 21.76
N THR A 252 -7.79 10.62 22.19
CA THR A 252 -8.24 10.83 23.57
C THR A 252 -9.72 10.53 23.79
N HIS A 253 -10.38 9.88 22.81
CA HIS A 253 -11.80 9.56 22.91
C HIS A 253 -12.11 8.71 24.16
N PRO A 254 -13.17 9.02 24.94
CA PRO A 254 -13.45 8.34 26.21
C PRO A 254 -13.69 6.83 26.10
N GLN A 255 -14.13 6.33 24.94
CA GLN A 255 -14.36 4.90 24.68
C GLN A 255 -13.11 4.17 24.18
N ALA A 256 -12.02 4.88 23.95
CA ALA A 256 -10.79 4.29 23.48
C ALA A 256 -10.04 3.60 24.64
N LEU A 257 -9.32 2.52 24.34
CA LEU A 257 -8.54 1.78 25.34
C LEU A 257 -7.42 2.66 25.91
N SER A 258 -7.34 2.82 27.23
CA SER A 258 -6.34 3.66 27.91
C SER A 258 -4.91 3.32 27.50
N ASP A 259 -4.59 2.02 27.47
CA ASP A 259 -3.26 1.49 27.20
C ASP A 259 -2.80 1.68 25.74
N ASN A 260 -3.74 2.09 24.86
CA ASN A 260 -3.48 2.36 23.46
C ASN A 260 -3.20 3.85 23.15
N LEU A 261 -3.09 4.73 24.13
CA LEU A 261 -2.88 6.16 23.86
C LEU A 261 -1.61 6.40 23.03
N VAL A 262 -0.45 5.93 23.49
CA VAL A 262 0.81 6.11 22.74
C VAL A 262 0.78 5.43 21.38
N PRO A 263 0.34 4.16 21.23
CA PRO A 263 0.12 3.55 19.91
C PRO A 263 -0.80 4.35 18.98
N ARG A 264 -1.92 4.90 19.49
CA ARG A 264 -2.81 5.76 18.68
C ARG A 264 -2.11 7.03 18.19
N LEU A 265 -1.32 7.66 19.06
CA LEU A 265 -0.53 8.85 18.69
C LEU A 265 0.53 8.52 17.62
N VAL A 266 1.17 7.36 17.70
CA VAL A 266 2.12 6.88 16.67
C VAL A 266 1.40 6.71 15.32
N LEU A 267 0.27 6.01 15.29
CA LEU A 267 -0.51 5.81 14.06
C LEU A 267 -1.05 7.13 13.48
N GLN A 268 -1.58 8.01 14.34
CA GLN A 268 -2.08 9.33 13.96
C GLN A 268 -0.97 10.18 13.34
N SER A 269 0.21 10.21 13.96
CA SER A 269 1.36 10.99 13.49
C SER A 269 1.88 10.47 12.16
N ALA A 270 2.02 9.14 12.00
CA ALA A 270 2.43 8.53 10.74
C ALA A 270 1.42 8.81 9.61
N ASN A 271 0.12 8.64 9.88
CA ASN A 271 -0.95 8.96 8.93
C ASN A 271 -0.90 10.43 8.47
N ARG A 272 -0.71 11.38 9.42
CA ARG A 272 -0.58 12.82 9.11
C ARG A 272 0.69 13.14 8.32
N LEU A 273 1.83 12.53 8.69
CA LEU A 273 3.10 12.70 8.02
C LEU A 273 3.02 12.28 6.55
N VAL A 274 2.61 11.03 6.29
CA VAL A 274 2.48 10.49 4.93
C VAL A 274 1.48 11.28 4.11
N ALA A 275 0.33 11.64 4.69
CA ALA A 275 -0.67 12.46 3.99
C ALA A 275 -0.14 13.84 3.60
N LYS A 276 0.73 14.47 4.41
CA LYS A 276 1.36 15.77 4.09
C LYS A 276 2.42 15.66 3.00
N MET A 277 3.17 14.54 2.97
CA MET A 277 4.22 14.30 1.98
C MET A 277 3.68 13.85 0.62
N ALA A 278 2.47 13.31 0.55
CA ALA A 278 1.84 12.95 -0.72
C ALA A 278 1.45 14.20 -1.52
N ALA A 279 1.85 14.25 -2.81
CA ALA A 279 1.34 15.24 -3.75
C ALA A 279 -0.14 15.01 -4.02
N ARG A 280 -0.83 16.10 -4.27
CA ARG A 280 -2.23 16.07 -4.77
C ARG A 280 -2.39 17.17 -5.82
N PRO A 281 -3.29 17.04 -6.80
CA PRO A 281 -3.50 18.08 -7.78
C PRO A 281 -3.86 19.44 -7.17
N THR A 282 -4.53 19.42 -6.00
CA THR A 282 -4.94 20.64 -5.26
C THR A 282 -3.87 21.19 -4.31
N ARG A 283 -2.76 20.47 -4.12
CA ARG A 283 -1.74 20.85 -3.12
C ARG A 283 -0.41 20.17 -3.42
N SER A 284 0.66 20.96 -3.51
CA SER A 284 2.03 20.41 -3.54
C SER A 284 2.33 19.59 -2.30
N SER A 285 3.17 18.57 -2.44
CA SER A 285 3.70 17.80 -1.32
C SER A 285 4.47 18.72 -0.37
N LEU A 286 4.46 18.42 0.91
CA LEU A 286 5.45 19.00 1.83
C LEU A 286 6.73 18.17 1.76
N VAL A 287 7.88 18.84 1.78
CA VAL A 287 9.14 18.14 1.98
C VAL A 287 9.15 17.51 3.38
N PRO A 288 9.78 16.33 3.58
CA PRO A 288 9.70 15.57 4.83
C PRO A 288 10.02 16.43 6.06
N LYS A 289 11.12 17.18 6.05
CA LYS A 289 11.50 18.10 7.14
C LYS A 289 10.38 19.06 7.56
N ASN A 290 9.62 19.62 6.61
CA ASN A 290 8.52 20.53 6.90
C ASN A 290 7.28 19.78 7.40
N ALA A 291 7.05 18.56 6.91
CA ALA A 291 5.97 17.72 7.37
C ALA A 291 6.18 17.29 8.83
N GLU A 292 7.39 16.86 9.19
CA GLU A 292 7.77 16.51 10.58
C GLU A 292 7.74 17.73 11.50
N ARG A 293 8.28 18.87 11.06
CA ARG A 293 8.19 20.12 11.84
C ARG A 293 6.74 20.48 12.15
N ALA A 294 5.83 20.31 11.17
CA ALA A 294 4.42 20.58 11.38
C ALA A 294 3.75 19.61 12.36
N LEU A 295 4.25 18.35 12.48
CA LEU A 295 3.80 17.42 13.51
C LEU A 295 4.30 17.84 14.88
N TYR A 296 5.59 18.15 15.00
CA TYR A 296 6.20 18.59 16.26
C TYR A 296 5.54 19.87 16.81
N THR A 297 5.26 20.83 15.93
CA THR A 297 4.57 22.08 16.32
C THR A 297 3.10 21.84 16.74
N ALA A 298 2.48 20.78 16.25
CA ALA A 298 1.11 20.40 16.61
C ALA A 298 1.03 19.54 17.87
N SER A 299 2.17 19.08 18.40
CA SER A 299 2.24 18.31 19.64
C SER A 299 2.03 19.23 20.84
N GLN A 300 1.02 18.93 21.67
CA GLN A 300 0.59 19.82 22.78
C GLN A 300 0.84 19.20 24.16
N ASP A 301 1.19 17.92 24.22
CA ASP A 301 1.43 17.16 25.45
C ASP A 301 2.75 16.36 25.38
N VAL A 302 3.14 15.79 26.53
CA VAL A 302 4.41 15.06 26.68
C VAL A 302 4.46 13.83 25.76
N ASP A 303 3.37 13.08 25.67
CA ASP A 303 3.33 11.83 24.88
C ASP A 303 3.40 12.11 23.37
N SER A 304 2.65 13.09 22.87
CA SER A 304 2.70 13.49 21.47
C SER A 304 4.07 14.08 21.09
N THR A 305 4.73 14.78 22.01
CA THR A 305 6.10 15.30 21.82
C THR A 305 7.10 14.15 21.76
N ALA A 306 7.01 13.18 22.67
CA ALA A 306 7.87 11.99 22.68
C ALA A 306 7.71 11.16 21.40
N VAL A 307 6.47 10.95 20.95
CA VAL A 307 6.18 10.25 19.67
C VAL A 307 6.77 11.00 18.49
N SER A 308 6.63 12.33 18.41
CA SER A 308 7.18 13.13 17.31
C SER A 308 8.70 13.09 17.28
N ALA A 309 9.36 13.16 18.46
CA ALA A 309 10.80 13.05 18.57
C ALA A 309 11.32 11.65 18.17
N ALA A 310 10.63 10.58 18.63
CA ALA A 310 10.97 9.22 18.27
C ALA A 310 10.79 8.96 16.77
N MET A 311 9.73 9.52 16.15
CA MET A 311 9.49 9.43 14.72
C MET A 311 10.58 10.12 13.92
N ALA A 312 10.96 11.34 14.26
CA ALA A 312 12.06 12.06 13.62
C ALA A 312 13.40 11.30 13.73
N ALA A 313 13.67 10.71 14.89
CA ALA A 313 14.89 9.91 15.10
C ALA A 313 14.85 8.58 14.33
N ALA A 314 13.67 7.96 14.16
CA ALA A 314 13.49 6.69 13.47
C ALA A 314 13.49 6.81 11.95
N VAL A 315 12.91 7.89 11.41
CA VAL A 315 12.67 8.07 9.96
C VAL A 315 13.70 9.02 9.34
N SER A 316 14.25 9.96 10.10
CA SER A 316 15.13 11.08 9.66
C SER A 316 14.34 12.25 9.07
N PHE A 317 14.88 13.48 9.21
CA PHE A 317 14.32 14.67 8.55
C PHE A 317 14.41 14.63 7.01
N PHE A 318 15.26 13.78 6.50
CA PHE A 318 15.43 13.51 5.07
C PHE A 318 15.45 12.00 4.85
N PRO A 319 14.29 11.33 5.00
CA PRO A 319 14.23 9.87 4.86
C PRO A 319 14.72 9.40 3.50
N PRO A 320 15.23 8.16 3.41
CA PRO A 320 15.57 7.57 2.12
C PRO A 320 14.41 7.70 1.11
N GLY A 321 14.73 8.16 -0.10
CA GLY A 321 13.74 8.50 -1.13
C GLY A 321 13.36 9.97 -1.21
N SER A 322 13.74 10.82 -0.24
CA SER A 322 13.55 12.27 -0.32
C SER A 322 14.65 12.95 -1.14
N TYR A 323 14.33 14.12 -1.69
CA TYR A 323 15.25 14.90 -2.53
C TYR A 323 15.75 16.14 -1.81
N VAL A 324 17.02 16.44 -2.02
CA VAL A 324 17.70 17.59 -1.44
C VAL A 324 18.58 18.31 -2.48
N VAL A 325 18.84 19.59 -2.25
CA VAL A 325 19.91 20.33 -2.94
C VAL A 325 21.05 20.52 -1.96
N LEU A 326 22.25 20.19 -2.40
CA LEU A 326 23.48 20.32 -1.63
C LEU A 326 24.09 21.73 -1.79
N HIS A 327 24.99 22.12 -0.88
CA HIS A 327 25.69 23.42 -0.96
C HIS A 327 26.51 23.56 -2.25
N ASN A 328 27.02 22.47 -2.81
CA ASN A 328 27.72 22.47 -4.11
C ASN A 328 26.78 22.59 -5.33
N GLY A 329 25.47 22.81 -5.13
CA GLY A 329 24.47 22.98 -6.16
C GLY A 329 23.87 21.69 -6.72
N HIS A 330 24.39 20.51 -6.38
CA HIS A 330 23.86 19.24 -6.87
C HIS A 330 22.49 18.93 -6.26
N THR A 331 21.60 18.38 -7.08
CA THR A 331 20.38 17.73 -6.59
C THR A 331 20.69 16.25 -6.31
N ALA A 332 20.32 15.78 -5.12
CA ALA A 332 20.60 14.43 -4.65
C ALA A 332 19.34 13.76 -4.06
N VAL A 333 19.33 12.44 -4.07
CA VAL A 333 18.34 11.61 -3.37
C VAL A 333 18.96 11.01 -2.11
N SER A 334 18.23 11.09 -0.98
CA SER A 334 18.61 10.41 0.25
C SER A 334 18.49 8.89 0.07
N VAL A 335 19.50 8.13 0.51
CA VAL A 335 19.56 6.67 0.30
C VAL A 335 19.80 5.88 1.59
N ARG A 336 20.26 6.55 2.64
CA ARG A 336 20.50 5.94 3.95
C ARG A 336 20.42 7.01 5.03
N ARG A 337 19.82 6.66 6.16
CA ARG A 337 19.82 7.53 7.36
C ARG A 337 21.25 7.68 7.88
N GLY A 338 21.61 8.88 8.33
CA GLY A 338 22.91 9.19 8.92
C GLY A 338 22.94 8.99 10.44
N MET A 339 24.06 9.30 11.04
CA MET A 339 24.20 9.29 12.51
C MET A 339 23.28 10.32 13.20
N GLN A 340 23.03 11.44 12.53
CA GLN A 340 22.07 12.45 12.96
C GLN A 340 20.88 12.48 12.02
N ALA A 341 19.70 12.82 12.52
CA ALA A 341 18.47 12.85 11.74
C ALA A 341 18.51 13.85 10.56
N ASN A 342 19.41 14.81 10.57
CA ASN A 342 19.57 15.85 9.54
C ASN A 342 20.76 15.63 8.58
N THR A 343 21.55 14.57 8.75
CA THR A 343 22.76 14.30 7.95
C THR A 343 22.70 12.91 7.27
N PRO A 344 21.73 12.67 6.35
CA PRO A 344 21.65 11.38 5.64
C PRO A 344 22.80 11.21 4.66
N TRP A 345 23.02 9.96 4.22
CA TRP A 345 23.78 9.69 3.02
C TRP A 345 22.90 9.90 1.80
N VAL A 346 23.45 10.56 0.77
CA VAL A 346 22.71 10.91 -0.43
C VAL A 346 23.50 10.52 -1.69
N VAL A 347 22.78 10.29 -2.79
CA VAL A 347 23.38 10.09 -4.11
C VAL A 347 23.04 11.30 -4.98
N PRO A 348 24.02 12.10 -5.43
CA PRO A 348 23.80 13.14 -6.43
C PRO A 348 23.28 12.53 -7.73
N ILE A 349 22.21 13.12 -8.29
CA ILE A 349 21.54 12.67 -9.51
C ILE A 349 21.51 13.73 -10.61
N ILE A 350 21.59 15.01 -10.22
CA ILE A 350 21.68 16.16 -11.14
C ILE A 350 22.80 17.05 -10.63
N ASP A 351 23.68 17.50 -11.52
CA ASP A 351 24.78 18.39 -11.19
C ASP A 351 24.35 19.87 -11.00
N ALA A 352 25.28 20.75 -10.70
CA ALA A 352 25.02 22.16 -10.47
C ALA A 352 24.54 22.91 -11.72
N TRP A 353 24.76 22.36 -12.91
CA TRP A 353 24.33 22.91 -14.21
C TRP A 353 22.97 22.36 -14.67
N GLY A 354 22.34 21.47 -13.87
CA GLY A 354 21.05 20.86 -14.19
C GLY A 354 21.15 19.61 -15.07
N MET A 355 22.35 19.06 -15.29
CA MET A 355 22.56 17.86 -16.11
C MET A 355 22.54 16.59 -15.24
N PRO A 356 22.01 15.46 -15.76
CA PRO A 356 22.09 14.18 -15.07
C PRO A 356 23.54 13.77 -14.80
N VAL A 357 23.82 13.32 -13.57
CA VAL A 357 25.14 12.82 -13.19
C VAL A 357 25.38 11.45 -13.85
N ALA A 358 26.55 11.30 -14.50
CA ALA A 358 26.89 10.06 -15.22
C ALA A 358 27.14 8.88 -14.26
N HIS A 359 27.80 9.13 -13.15
CA HIS A 359 28.19 8.10 -12.17
C HIS A 359 27.60 8.39 -10.80
N TYR A 360 26.84 7.43 -10.29
CA TYR A 360 26.23 7.51 -8.97
C TYR A 360 27.21 7.05 -7.89
N SER A 361 27.48 7.92 -6.94
CA SER A 361 28.28 7.64 -5.73
C SER A 361 27.56 8.22 -4.53
N ALA A 362 27.49 7.46 -3.45
CA ALA A 362 26.93 7.97 -2.20
C ALA A 362 27.93 8.89 -1.50
N VAL A 363 27.43 10.00 -0.95
CA VAL A 363 28.23 11.00 -0.22
C VAL A 363 27.57 11.27 1.13
N ASP A 364 28.40 11.58 2.13
CA ASP A 364 27.94 11.92 3.48
C ASP A 364 27.61 13.42 3.56
N THR A 365 26.37 13.74 3.94
CA THR A 365 25.97 15.15 4.13
C THR A 365 26.46 15.77 5.44
N ALA A 366 27.13 15.00 6.30
CA ALA A 366 27.91 15.53 7.43
C ALA A 366 29.18 16.26 6.96
N GLU A 367 29.73 15.90 5.79
CA GLU A 367 30.85 16.61 5.18
C GLU A 367 30.43 18.01 4.70
N HIS A 368 31.20 19.05 5.04
CA HIS A 368 30.89 20.45 4.75
C HIS A 368 30.52 20.70 3.27
N ARG A 369 31.26 20.09 2.33
CA ARG A 369 31.03 20.25 0.86
C ARG A 369 29.72 19.65 0.38
N TYR A 370 29.13 18.69 1.12
CA TYR A 370 27.90 18.00 0.78
C TYR A 370 26.73 18.34 1.69
N GLN A 371 26.88 19.31 2.57
CA GLN A 371 25.80 19.76 3.44
C GLN A 371 24.54 20.09 2.64
N ILE A 372 23.39 19.79 3.25
CA ILE A 372 22.08 20.05 2.64
C ILE A 372 21.77 21.54 2.73
N ALA A 373 21.67 22.20 1.60
CA ALA A 373 21.24 23.59 1.51
C ALA A 373 19.70 23.70 1.70
N ARG A 374 18.94 22.82 1.04
CA ARG A 374 17.48 22.78 1.17
C ARG A 374 16.90 21.44 0.71
N ALA A 375 15.74 21.09 1.26
CA ALA A 375 14.90 20.01 0.71
C ALA A 375 14.11 20.51 -0.51
N ILE A 376 13.79 19.60 -1.43
CA ILE A 376 12.92 19.88 -2.57
C ILE A 376 11.82 18.83 -2.69
N ASN A 377 10.70 19.23 -3.25
CA ASN A 377 9.59 18.34 -3.51
C ASN A 377 9.91 17.43 -4.70
N PHE A 378 9.47 16.20 -4.66
CA PHE A 378 9.72 15.24 -5.73
C PHE A 378 9.11 15.69 -7.08
N GLU A 379 8.00 16.45 -7.10
CA GLU A 379 7.39 16.97 -8.33
C GLU A 379 8.31 17.93 -9.10
N LYS A 380 9.33 18.48 -8.41
CA LYS A 380 10.33 19.37 -9.03
C LYS A 380 11.49 18.62 -9.67
N VAL A 381 11.63 17.34 -9.40
CA VAL A 381 12.69 16.49 -9.96
C VAL A 381 12.13 15.78 -11.18
N ARG A 382 12.49 16.26 -12.38
CA ARG A 382 12.01 15.73 -13.67
C ARG A 382 12.88 14.59 -14.20
N LEU A 383 13.63 13.90 -13.36
CA LEU A 383 14.50 12.80 -13.73
C LEU A 383 13.91 11.49 -13.19
N GLY A 384 13.68 10.53 -14.09
CA GLY A 384 13.33 9.16 -13.68
C GLY A 384 14.51 8.50 -12.96
N LEU A 385 14.29 8.10 -11.71
CA LEU A 385 15.31 7.43 -10.92
C LEU A 385 15.55 6.00 -11.39
N ASN A 386 16.81 5.67 -11.64
CA ASN A 386 17.22 4.28 -11.78
C ASN A 386 17.55 3.71 -10.38
N LEU A 387 16.55 3.11 -9.74
CA LEU A 387 16.69 2.57 -8.37
C LEU A 387 17.79 1.52 -8.27
N GLU A 388 18.01 0.72 -9.31
CA GLU A 388 19.08 -0.28 -9.31
C GLU A 388 20.47 0.37 -9.22
N LYS A 389 20.72 1.43 -10.02
CA LYS A 389 21.98 2.18 -9.94
C LYS A 389 22.16 2.86 -8.58
N ILE A 390 21.09 3.37 -7.99
CA ILE A 390 21.10 3.97 -6.65
C ILE A 390 21.44 2.93 -5.59
N ARG A 391 20.80 1.76 -5.63
CA ARG A 391 21.08 0.63 -4.72
C ARG A 391 22.55 0.20 -4.83
N ARG A 392 23.07 0.03 -6.04
CA ARG A 392 24.51 -0.29 -6.26
C ARG A 392 25.44 0.78 -5.69
N ALA A 393 25.08 2.05 -5.75
CA ALA A 393 25.87 3.13 -5.14
C ALA A 393 25.84 3.06 -3.62
N ARG A 394 24.69 2.75 -3.03
CA ARG A 394 24.49 2.54 -1.61
C ARG A 394 25.23 1.28 -1.09
N ASP A 395 25.20 0.18 -1.82
CA ASP A 395 25.84 -1.08 -1.44
C ASP A 395 27.36 -0.94 -1.39
N ARG A 396 27.94 -0.20 -2.34
CA ARG A 396 29.39 0.15 -2.31
C ARG A 396 29.76 0.95 -1.06
N LEU A 397 28.85 1.82 -0.57
CA LEU A 397 29.03 2.51 0.69
C LEU A 397 29.07 1.55 1.88
N ALA A 398 28.14 0.57 1.92
CA ALA A 398 28.12 -0.40 3.02
C ALA A 398 29.42 -1.20 3.12
N LEU A 399 30.02 -1.57 1.98
CA LEU A 399 31.33 -2.24 1.92
C LEU A 399 32.48 -1.35 2.43
N SER A 400 32.42 -0.05 2.19
CA SER A 400 33.45 0.91 2.66
C SER A 400 33.34 1.26 4.14
N LEU A 401 32.19 1.05 4.77
CA LEU A 401 31.94 1.32 6.18
C LEU A 401 32.05 0.07 7.08
N SER A 402 32.16 -1.13 6.51
CA SER A 402 32.41 -2.35 7.28
C SER A 402 33.86 -2.33 7.75
N PRO A 403 34.12 -2.47 9.07
CA PRO A 403 35.50 -2.63 9.55
C PRO A 403 36.10 -3.90 8.96
N ALA A 404 37.36 -3.80 8.48
CA ALA A 404 38.16 -4.90 7.97
C ALA A 404 38.46 -5.95 9.05
#